data_2870a27ce4538a48ba227383b152578a
#
_entry.id   2870a27ce4538a48ba227383b152578a
#
_cell.length_a   1.000
_cell.length_b   1.000
_cell.length_c   1.000
_cell.angle_alpha   90.00
_cell.angle_beta   90.00
_cell.angle_gamma   90.00
#
_symmetry.space_group_name_H-M   'P 1'
#
loop_
_entity.id
_entity.type
_entity.pdbx_description
1 polymer ?
#
loop_
_entity_poly.entity_id
_entity_poly.type
_entity_poly.pdbx_seq_one_letter_code
_entity_poly.pdbx_strand_id
1 'polypeptide(L)'
;MLGQKRKNIGTLFSYETGAMLAEQNLTEKLRRLLKDAKIVATPMPLTPEIRLYLLSHDYPQEALTDEERRVLMEEPPFWAFCWSSGQVLAKWIRDFRENMFGKRILDFGSGSGIAAIAAALSGAREVVALDTEPLSREAILANAELNRVTIATTDNLDLVKDDFDVILAADILYDRNNFHLLNIFTERAKRVVVADSRVKELSEPYVKIGYGMAVTCPDLNEPEEYRHVGIFTSTS
;
A
#
# COMPACT_ATOMS: atom_id res chain seq x y z
N MET A 1 -35.51 1.99 -23.77
CA MET A 1 -34.94 1.26 -22.60
C MET A 1 -33.98 0.10 -22.93
N LEU A 2 -33.70 -0.25 -24.18
CA LEU A 2 -32.84 -1.37 -24.61
C LEU A 2 -31.37 -0.99 -24.89
N GLY A 3 -31.03 0.30 -24.94
CA GLY A 3 -29.66 0.75 -25.28
C GLY A 3 -28.68 0.87 -24.12
N GLN A 4 -29.17 1.06 -22.90
CA GLN A 4 -28.31 1.22 -21.71
C GLN A 4 -27.81 -0.11 -21.12
N LYS A 5 -28.56 -1.21 -21.28
CA LYS A 5 -28.12 -2.53 -20.77
C LYS A 5 -26.95 -3.15 -21.55
N ARG A 6 -26.83 -2.85 -22.88
CA ARG A 6 -25.72 -3.41 -23.68
C ARG A 6 -24.37 -2.74 -23.43
N LYS A 7 -24.33 -1.45 -23.05
CA LYS A 7 -23.07 -0.76 -22.68
C LYS A 7 -22.47 -1.29 -21.38
N ASN A 8 -23.30 -1.67 -20.40
CA ASN A 8 -22.82 -2.19 -19.12
C ASN A 8 -22.20 -3.59 -19.20
N ILE A 9 -22.69 -4.45 -20.08
CA ILE A 9 -22.18 -5.82 -20.23
C ILE A 9 -20.79 -5.83 -20.85
N GLY A 10 -20.54 -5.05 -21.91
CA GLY A 10 -19.23 -4.96 -22.56
C GLY A 10 -18.15 -4.40 -21.62
N THR A 11 -18.49 -3.43 -20.78
CA THR A 11 -17.57 -2.83 -19.80
C THR A 11 -17.28 -3.78 -18.64
N LEU A 12 -18.26 -4.59 -18.21
CA LEU A 12 -18.06 -5.62 -17.17
C LEU A 12 -17.12 -6.74 -17.69
N PHE A 13 -17.37 -7.25 -18.89
CA PHE A 13 -16.51 -8.30 -19.48
C PHE A 13 -15.06 -7.84 -19.67
N SER A 14 -14.82 -6.60 -20.11
CA SER A 14 -13.47 -6.07 -20.27
C SER A 14 -12.76 -5.90 -18.92
N TYR A 15 -13.49 -5.52 -17.88
CA TYR A 15 -12.95 -5.36 -16.52
C TYR A 15 -12.59 -6.70 -15.88
N GLU A 16 -13.47 -7.71 -15.97
CA GLU A 16 -13.21 -9.06 -15.45
C GLU A 16 -12.01 -9.72 -16.14
N THR A 17 -11.86 -9.51 -17.45
CA THR A 17 -10.72 -10.02 -18.24
C THR A 17 -9.43 -9.31 -17.82
N GLY A 18 -9.44 -8.00 -17.63
CA GLY A 18 -8.28 -7.21 -17.16
C GLY A 18 -7.85 -7.63 -15.76
N ALA A 19 -8.78 -7.78 -14.83
CA ALA A 19 -8.53 -8.24 -13.47
C ALA A 19 -7.91 -9.64 -13.43
N MET A 20 -8.41 -10.58 -14.24
CA MET A 20 -7.86 -11.93 -14.33
C MET A 20 -6.44 -11.94 -14.92
N LEU A 21 -6.16 -11.11 -15.91
CA LEU A 21 -4.82 -10.99 -16.50
C LEU A 21 -3.82 -10.39 -15.51
N ALA A 22 -4.22 -9.39 -14.73
CA ALA A 22 -3.40 -8.77 -13.70
C ALA A 22 -3.03 -9.79 -12.60
N GLU A 23 -4.01 -10.55 -12.10
CA GLU A 23 -3.81 -11.62 -11.10
C GLU A 23 -2.83 -12.68 -11.62
N GLN A 24 -3.01 -13.14 -12.86
CA GLN A 24 -2.13 -14.13 -13.49
C GLN A 24 -0.70 -13.59 -13.65
N ASN A 25 -0.54 -12.38 -14.17
CA ASN A 25 0.77 -11.75 -14.37
C ASN A 25 1.54 -11.60 -13.04
N LEU A 26 0.89 -11.09 -12.00
CA LEU A 26 1.51 -10.97 -10.68
C LEU A 26 1.85 -12.34 -10.08
N THR A 27 0.98 -13.34 -10.28
CA THR A 27 1.23 -14.73 -9.85
C THR A 27 2.48 -15.31 -10.54
N GLU A 28 2.62 -15.15 -11.85
CA GLU A 28 3.78 -15.65 -12.59
C GLU A 28 5.08 -14.99 -12.13
N LYS A 29 5.04 -13.70 -11.80
CA LYS A 29 6.20 -12.98 -11.29
C LYS A 29 6.58 -13.43 -9.88
N LEU A 30 5.59 -13.60 -9.00
CA LEU A 30 5.84 -14.07 -7.64
C LEU A 30 6.38 -15.51 -7.62
N ARG A 31 5.97 -16.39 -8.56
CA ARG A 31 6.47 -17.74 -8.69
C ARG A 31 7.95 -17.86 -9.02
N ARG A 32 8.58 -16.78 -9.46
CA ARG A 32 10.05 -16.75 -9.63
C ARG A 32 10.80 -16.73 -8.31
N LEU A 33 10.14 -16.24 -7.25
CA LEU A 33 10.67 -16.16 -5.89
C LEU A 33 10.11 -17.27 -5.00
N LEU A 34 8.82 -17.56 -5.13
CA LEU A 34 8.08 -18.51 -4.32
C LEU A 34 7.39 -19.54 -5.20
N LYS A 35 7.90 -20.78 -5.17
CA LYS A 35 7.30 -21.88 -5.91
C LYS A 35 5.85 -22.07 -5.48
N ASP A 36 4.97 -22.35 -6.46
CA ASP A 36 3.55 -22.61 -6.26
C ASP A 36 2.76 -21.43 -5.65
N ALA A 37 3.38 -20.25 -5.52
CA ALA A 37 2.68 -19.07 -5.07
C ALA A 37 1.50 -18.73 -5.98
N LYS A 38 0.45 -18.13 -5.37
CA LYS A 38 -0.73 -17.66 -6.06
C LYS A 38 -1.11 -16.28 -5.49
N ILE A 39 -1.30 -15.32 -6.37
CA ILE A 39 -1.88 -14.01 -6.03
C ILE A 39 -3.41 -14.13 -6.10
N VAL A 40 -4.11 -13.53 -5.16
CA VAL A 40 -5.57 -13.49 -5.10
C VAL A 40 -6.06 -12.12 -4.68
N ALA A 41 -7.22 -11.70 -5.22
CA ALA A 41 -7.86 -10.45 -4.83
C ALA A 41 -8.50 -10.58 -3.44
N THR A 42 -7.85 -10.01 -2.43
CA THR A 42 -8.18 -10.14 -1.00
C THR A 42 -8.80 -8.84 -0.47
N PRO A 43 -9.99 -8.87 0.15
CA PRO A 43 -10.54 -7.70 0.85
C PRO A 43 -9.74 -7.43 2.12
N MET A 44 -9.47 -6.15 2.41
CA MET A 44 -8.66 -5.77 3.56
C MET A 44 -9.46 -5.84 4.87
N PRO A 45 -8.89 -6.42 5.94
CA PRO A 45 -9.63 -6.60 7.20
C PRO A 45 -10.15 -5.29 7.82
N LEU A 46 -9.37 -4.22 7.80
CA LEU A 46 -9.77 -2.93 8.39
C LEU A 46 -10.52 -2.01 7.43
N THR A 47 -10.46 -2.26 6.12
CA THR A 47 -11.10 -1.48 5.05
C THR A 47 -11.66 -2.43 4.00
N PRO A 48 -12.75 -3.20 4.29
CA PRO A 48 -13.23 -4.28 3.41
C PRO A 48 -13.68 -3.81 2.02
N GLU A 49 -13.92 -2.53 1.85
CA GLU A 49 -14.18 -1.88 0.55
C GLU A 49 -12.94 -1.84 -0.35
N ILE A 50 -11.72 -1.95 0.21
CA ILE A 50 -10.46 -2.02 -0.52
C ILE A 50 -10.09 -3.49 -0.72
N ARG A 51 -9.80 -3.86 -1.97
CA ARG A 51 -9.30 -5.19 -2.32
C ARG A 51 -7.90 -5.06 -2.91
N LEU A 52 -7.01 -5.96 -2.53
CA LEU A 52 -5.64 -5.98 -3.05
C LEU A 52 -5.30 -7.37 -3.61
N TYR A 53 -4.50 -7.40 -4.65
CA TYR A 53 -3.83 -8.61 -5.14
C TYR A 53 -2.67 -8.93 -4.21
N LEU A 54 -2.86 -9.94 -3.36
CA LEU A 54 -1.88 -10.37 -2.37
C LEU A 54 -1.60 -11.86 -2.51
N LEU A 55 -0.51 -12.33 -1.91
CA LEU A 55 -0.24 -13.76 -1.76
C LEU A 55 -1.44 -14.43 -1.10
N SER A 56 -1.86 -15.59 -1.64
CA SER A 56 -2.94 -16.38 -1.05
C SER A 56 -2.59 -16.79 0.39
N HIS A 57 -3.57 -16.64 1.29
CA HIS A 57 -3.44 -17.08 2.69
C HIS A 57 -3.29 -18.61 2.83
N ASP A 58 -3.65 -19.37 1.78
CA ASP A 58 -3.46 -20.81 1.74
C ASP A 58 -2.01 -21.20 1.37
N TYR A 59 -1.13 -20.22 1.09
CA TYR A 59 0.26 -20.51 0.77
C TYR A 59 0.97 -21.13 1.99
N PRO A 60 1.57 -22.32 1.87
CA PRO A 60 2.15 -23.04 3.00
C PRO A 60 3.49 -22.42 3.41
N GLN A 61 3.49 -21.37 4.20
CA GLN A 61 4.69 -20.66 4.66
C GLN A 61 5.68 -21.58 5.40
N GLU A 62 5.18 -22.61 6.07
CA GLU A 62 6.00 -23.61 6.78
C GLU A 62 6.79 -24.53 5.83
N ALA A 63 6.32 -24.64 4.58
CA ALA A 63 6.93 -25.50 3.56
C ALA A 63 8.03 -24.81 2.74
N LEU A 64 8.39 -23.57 3.07
CA LEU A 64 9.48 -22.84 2.40
C LEU A 64 10.79 -23.62 2.52
N THR A 65 11.43 -23.85 1.38
CA THR A 65 12.78 -24.39 1.33
C THR A 65 13.81 -23.40 1.85
N ASP A 66 15.00 -23.85 2.24
CA ASP A 66 16.07 -22.94 2.69
C ASP A 66 16.47 -21.95 1.59
N GLU A 67 16.42 -22.37 0.33
CA GLU A 67 16.70 -21.49 -0.82
C GLU A 67 15.63 -20.40 -0.98
N GLU A 68 14.35 -20.76 -0.89
CA GLU A 68 13.26 -19.75 -0.93
C GLU A 68 13.34 -18.78 0.25
N ARG A 69 13.70 -19.27 1.43
CA ARG A 69 13.93 -18.37 2.60
C ARG A 69 15.06 -17.39 2.32
N ARG A 70 16.18 -17.87 1.74
CA ARG A 70 17.33 -17.02 1.39
C ARG A 70 16.92 -15.94 0.37
N VAL A 71 16.25 -16.34 -0.71
CA VAL A 71 15.78 -15.41 -1.74
C VAL A 71 14.83 -14.36 -1.16
N LEU A 72 13.89 -14.77 -0.30
CA LEU A 72 12.97 -13.84 0.36
C LEU A 72 13.66 -12.87 1.31
N MET A 73 14.81 -13.25 1.88
CA MET A 73 15.62 -12.33 2.70
C MET A 73 16.41 -11.32 1.87
N GLU A 74 16.81 -11.70 0.65
CA GLU A 74 17.55 -10.84 -0.27
C GLU A 74 16.63 -9.91 -1.07
N GLU A 75 15.48 -10.41 -1.53
CA GLU A 75 14.49 -9.71 -2.36
C GLU A 75 13.06 -9.94 -1.85
N PRO A 76 12.70 -9.40 -0.69
CA PRO A 76 11.38 -9.62 -0.14
C PRO A 76 10.28 -8.97 -1.02
N PRO A 77 9.27 -9.75 -1.46
CA PRO A 77 8.20 -9.23 -2.29
C PRO A 77 7.20 -8.43 -1.45
N PHE A 78 7.62 -7.26 -0.92
CA PHE A 78 6.83 -6.42 -0.03
C PHE A 78 5.44 -6.11 -0.57
N TRP A 79 5.31 -5.99 -1.90
CA TRP A 79 4.06 -5.71 -2.60
C TRP A 79 3.01 -6.83 -2.52
N ALA A 80 3.46 -8.07 -2.27
CA ALA A 80 2.59 -9.24 -2.18
C ALA A 80 1.88 -9.38 -0.83
N PHE A 81 2.13 -8.44 0.07
CA PHE A 81 1.57 -8.37 1.42
C PHE A 81 0.95 -6.99 1.68
N CYS A 82 -0.02 -6.95 2.58
CA CYS A 82 -0.50 -5.69 3.15
C CYS A 82 -0.09 -5.63 4.62
N TRP A 83 0.93 -4.86 4.91
CA TRP A 83 1.54 -4.72 6.23
C TRP A 83 0.60 -4.04 7.22
N SER A 84 0.78 -4.32 8.51
CA SER A 84 -0.06 -3.80 9.58
C SER A 84 -0.20 -2.28 9.56
N SER A 85 0.90 -1.55 9.37
CA SER A 85 0.87 -0.08 9.35
C SER A 85 0.13 0.48 8.14
N GLY A 86 0.24 -0.16 6.98
CA GLY A 86 -0.53 0.20 5.78
C GLY A 86 -2.04 0.07 6.00
N GLN A 87 -2.48 -1.03 6.64
CA GLN A 87 -3.90 -1.24 6.96
C GLN A 87 -4.44 -0.21 7.96
N VAL A 88 -3.67 0.08 9.02
CA VAL A 88 -4.04 1.07 10.04
C VAL A 88 -4.09 2.47 9.43
N LEU A 89 -3.12 2.82 8.58
CA LEU A 89 -3.12 4.11 7.87
C LEU A 89 -4.31 4.24 6.93
N ALA A 90 -4.61 3.20 6.15
CA ALA A 90 -5.77 3.21 5.24
C ALA A 90 -7.10 3.38 6.02
N LYS A 91 -7.23 2.70 7.16
CA LYS A 91 -8.38 2.89 8.05
C LYS A 91 -8.46 4.33 8.56
N TRP A 92 -7.37 4.90 9.01
CA TRP A 92 -7.31 6.28 9.47
C TRP A 92 -7.69 7.26 8.34
N ILE A 93 -7.18 7.06 7.13
CA ILE A 93 -7.53 7.87 5.94
C ILE A 93 -9.03 7.80 5.66
N ARG A 94 -9.63 6.61 5.71
CA ARG A 94 -11.07 6.43 5.51
C ARG A 94 -11.90 7.14 6.59
N ASP A 95 -11.50 7.00 7.85
CA ASP A 95 -12.24 7.54 9.00
C ASP A 95 -12.13 9.07 9.08
N PHE A 96 -11.05 9.65 8.53
CA PHE A 96 -10.78 11.09 8.47
C PHE A 96 -10.57 11.57 7.02
N ARG A 97 -11.45 11.15 6.13
CA ARG A 97 -11.37 11.38 4.68
C ARG A 97 -11.22 12.84 4.27
N GLU A 98 -11.69 13.79 5.06
CA GLU A 98 -11.54 15.23 4.86
C GLU A 98 -10.08 15.67 4.82
N ASN A 99 -9.19 14.90 5.42
CA ASN A 99 -7.75 15.15 5.34
C ASN A 99 -7.16 14.87 3.94
N MET A 100 -7.87 14.10 3.11
CA MET A 100 -7.43 13.74 1.75
C MET A 100 -8.22 14.46 0.67
N PHE A 101 -9.46 14.84 0.95
CA PHE A 101 -10.38 15.39 -0.04
C PHE A 101 -9.81 16.63 -0.76
N GLY A 102 -9.78 16.59 -2.08
CA GLY A 102 -9.29 17.66 -2.95
C GLY A 102 -7.79 17.92 -2.91
N LYS A 103 -7.01 17.11 -2.21
CA LYS A 103 -5.57 17.29 -2.00
C LYS A 103 -4.73 16.50 -3.01
N ARG A 104 -3.49 16.94 -3.16
CA ARG A 104 -2.43 16.25 -3.87
C ARG A 104 -1.62 15.44 -2.87
N ILE A 105 -1.57 14.12 -3.05
CA ILE A 105 -1.05 13.15 -2.09
C ILE A 105 0.13 12.41 -2.69
N LEU A 106 1.20 12.25 -1.91
CA LEU A 106 2.25 11.27 -2.16
C LEU A 106 2.11 10.13 -1.14
N ASP A 107 2.13 8.89 -1.60
CA ASP A 107 2.29 7.69 -0.77
C ASP A 107 3.71 7.15 -0.99
N PHE A 108 4.58 7.28 0.01
CA PHE A 108 5.99 6.93 -0.06
C PHE A 108 6.26 5.53 0.49
N GLY A 109 6.95 4.69 -0.29
CA GLY A 109 7.15 3.28 0.04
C GLY A 109 5.82 2.51 -0.04
N SER A 110 5.10 2.73 -1.12
CA SER A 110 3.67 2.38 -1.26
C SER A 110 3.38 0.87 -1.23
N GLY A 111 4.35 0.01 -1.57
CA GLY A 111 4.26 -1.45 -1.52
C GLY A 111 3.05 -2.00 -2.28
N SER A 112 2.03 -2.45 -1.56
CA SER A 112 0.76 -2.92 -2.16
C SER A 112 -0.17 -1.80 -2.65
N GLY A 113 0.11 -0.53 -2.32
CA GLY A 113 -0.68 0.63 -2.72
C GLY A 113 -1.88 0.94 -1.82
N ILE A 114 -2.01 0.31 -0.67
CA ILE A 114 -3.21 0.43 0.16
C ILE A 114 -3.50 1.87 0.60
N ALA A 115 -2.47 2.63 1.03
CA ALA A 115 -2.65 4.00 1.50
C ALA A 115 -2.98 4.95 0.33
N ALA A 116 -2.32 4.77 -0.81
CA ALA A 116 -2.64 5.49 -2.04
C ALA A 116 -4.08 5.25 -2.50
N ILE A 117 -4.55 3.99 -2.48
CA ILE A 117 -5.93 3.63 -2.84
C ILE A 117 -6.92 4.25 -1.85
N ALA A 118 -6.65 4.17 -0.55
CA ALA A 118 -7.50 4.78 0.47
C ALA A 118 -7.61 6.30 0.29
N ALA A 119 -6.50 6.98 -0.04
CA ALA A 119 -6.49 8.42 -0.34
C ALA A 119 -7.31 8.76 -1.59
N ALA A 120 -7.17 7.98 -2.66
CA ALA A 120 -7.94 8.18 -3.89
C ALA A 120 -9.45 7.97 -3.65
N LEU A 121 -9.85 6.91 -2.94
CA LEU A 121 -11.25 6.65 -2.55
C LEU A 121 -11.81 7.72 -1.61
N SER A 122 -10.95 8.40 -0.85
CA SER A 122 -11.32 9.52 0.02
C SER A 122 -11.45 10.85 -0.73
N GLY A 123 -11.30 10.86 -2.06
CA GLY A 123 -11.50 12.03 -2.91
C GLY A 123 -10.28 12.92 -3.06
N ALA A 124 -9.08 12.39 -2.91
CA ALA A 124 -7.87 13.10 -3.28
C ALA A 124 -7.94 13.56 -4.76
N ARG A 125 -7.44 14.76 -5.04
CA ARG A 125 -7.41 15.32 -6.41
C ARG A 125 -6.40 14.61 -7.29
N GLU A 126 -5.28 14.23 -6.70
CA GLU A 126 -4.16 13.54 -7.35
C GLU A 126 -3.47 12.66 -6.32
N VAL A 127 -3.14 11.44 -6.70
CA VAL A 127 -2.35 10.52 -5.88
C VAL A 127 -1.18 10.02 -6.68
N VAL A 128 0.02 10.17 -6.12
CA VAL A 128 1.26 9.59 -6.63
C VAL A 128 1.74 8.57 -5.61
N ALA A 129 1.95 7.34 -6.06
CA ALA A 129 2.54 6.28 -5.26
C ALA A 129 4.00 6.10 -5.65
N LEU A 130 4.90 6.24 -4.70
CA LEU A 130 6.32 6.05 -4.89
C LEU A 130 6.76 4.72 -4.32
N ASP A 131 7.41 3.93 -5.14
CA ASP A 131 8.11 2.71 -4.72
C ASP A 131 9.30 2.45 -5.64
N THR A 132 10.46 2.14 -5.09
CA THR A 132 11.68 1.87 -5.87
C THR A 132 11.62 0.52 -6.58
N GLU A 133 10.85 -0.43 -6.04
CA GLU A 133 10.71 -1.76 -6.60
C GLU A 133 9.77 -1.76 -7.83
N PRO A 134 10.23 -2.22 -9.02
CA PRO A 134 9.39 -2.24 -10.22
C PRO A 134 8.12 -3.08 -10.07
N LEU A 135 8.20 -4.23 -9.38
CA LEU A 135 7.03 -5.09 -9.15
C LEU A 135 6.02 -4.47 -8.19
N SER A 136 6.47 -3.71 -7.20
CA SER A 136 5.57 -2.91 -6.35
C SER A 136 4.78 -1.93 -7.19
N ARG A 137 5.40 -1.19 -8.11
CA ARG A 137 4.69 -0.24 -8.97
C ARG A 137 3.67 -0.91 -9.89
N GLU A 138 3.97 -2.10 -10.41
CA GLU A 138 3.01 -2.88 -11.18
C GLU A 138 1.84 -3.37 -10.31
N ALA A 139 2.12 -3.84 -9.10
CA ALA A 139 1.09 -4.26 -8.16
C ALA A 139 0.20 -3.08 -7.73
N ILE A 140 0.78 -1.88 -7.49
CA ILE A 140 0.02 -0.66 -7.19
C ILE A 140 -0.96 -0.35 -8.31
N LEU A 141 -0.52 -0.38 -9.58
CA LEU A 141 -1.39 -0.09 -10.72
C LEU A 141 -2.50 -1.15 -10.88
N ALA A 142 -2.17 -2.42 -10.72
CA ALA A 142 -3.17 -3.50 -10.74
C ALA A 142 -4.19 -3.36 -9.61
N ASN A 143 -3.74 -3.02 -8.40
CA ASN A 143 -4.59 -2.79 -7.24
C ASN A 143 -5.44 -1.52 -7.41
N ALA A 144 -4.91 -0.46 -8.01
CA ALA A 144 -5.67 0.74 -8.35
C ALA A 144 -6.81 0.43 -9.32
N GLU A 145 -6.53 -0.33 -10.37
CA GLU A 145 -7.55 -0.79 -11.32
C GLU A 145 -8.61 -1.66 -10.64
N LEU A 146 -8.20 -2.61 -9.79
CA LEU A 146 -9.11 -3.47 -9.02
C LEU A 146 -10.10 -2.65 -8.17
N ASN A 147 -9.66 -1.51 -7.62
CA ASN A 147 -10.45 -0.60 -6.80
C ASN A 147 -11.08 0.56 -7.60
N ARG A 148 -10.90 0.60 -8.93
CA ARG A 148 -11.46 1.61 -9.83
C ARG A 148 -11.02 3.03 -9.49
N VAL A 149 -9.77 3.19 -9.08
CA VAL A 149 -9.13 4.48 -8.82
C VAL A 149 -7.97 4.72 -9.77
N THR A 150 -7.60 5.98 -9.96
CA THR A 150 -6.44 6.37 -10.77
C THR A 150 -5.32 6.82 -9.85
N ILE A 151 -4.15 6.21 -9.98
CA ILE A 151 -2.94 6.51 -9.23
C ILE A 151 -1.78 6.58 -10.22
N ALA A 152 -0.95 7.61 -10.12
CA ALA A 152 0.33 7.66 -10.82
C ALA A 152 1.41 6.98 -9.98
N THR A 153 2.40 6.36 -10.63
CA THR A 153 3.53 5.74 -9.93
C THR A 153 4.86 6.37 -10.34
N THR A 154 5.82 6.39 -9.42
CA THR A 154 7.19 6.82 -9.66
C THR A 154 8.17 5.97 -8.83
N ASP A 155 9.40 5.92 -9.23
CA ASP A 155 10.51 5.28 -8.48
C ASP A 155 11.45 6.29 -7.82
N ASN A 156 11.27 7.57 -8.12
CA ASN A 156 12.17 8.61 -7.64
C ASN A 156 11.38 9.84 -7.19
N LEU A 157 11.65 10.28 -5.97
CA LEU A 157 11.07 11.47 -5.38
C LEU A 157 11.44 12.75 -6.13
N ASP A 158 12.62 12.80 -6.73
CA ASP A 158 13.10 13.99 -7.45
C ASP A 158 12.44 14.18 -8.83
N LEU A 159 11.72 13.15 -9.32
CA LEU A 159 10.95 13.25 -10.56
C LEU A 159 9.57 13.87 -10.37
N VAL A 160 9.15 14.11 -9.13
CA VAL A 160 7.85 14.71 -8.82
C VAL A 160 8.02 16.10 -8.24
N LYS A 161 7.07 16.99 -8.53
CA LYS A 161 7.08 18.37 -8.02
C LYS A 161 6.83 18.41 -6.51
N ASP A 162 7.50 19.33 -5.82
CA ASP A 162 7.44 19.55 -4.38
C ASP A 162 6.23 20.40 -3.95
N ASP A 163 5.03 20.01 -4.29
CA ASP A 163 3.80 20.74 -3.93
C ASP A 163 2.71 19.83 -3.37
N PHE A 164 3.13 18.79 -2.66
CA PHE A 164 2.20 17.88 -2.02
C PHE A 164 1.48 18.56 -0.85
N ASP A 165 0.19 18.33 -0.77
CA ASP A 165 -0.59 18.74 0.40
C ASP A 165 -0.33 17.78 1.56
N VAL A 166 -0.17 16.46 1.27
CA VAL A 166 0.12 15.44 2.26
C VAL A 166 1.09 14.41 1.69
N ILE A 167 2.09 14.02 2.47
CA ILE A 167 2.86 12.80 2.28
C ILE A 167 2.38 11.76 3.29
N LEU A 168 2.08 10.56 2.79
CA LEU A 168 1.75 9.36 3.56
C LEU A 168 2.95 8.43 3.53
N ALA A 169 3.24 7.75 4.64
CA ALA A 169 4.26 6.72 4.71
C ALA A 169 3.86 5.65 5.72
N ALA A 170 3.97 4.39 5.35
CA ALA A 170 3.66 3.27 6.23
C ALA A 170 4.78 2.22 6.21
N ASP A 171 5.19 1.75 7.40
CA ASP A 171 6.24 0.73 7.58
C ASP A 171 7.55 1.04 6.84
N ILE A 172 7.99 2.30 6.81
CA ILE A 172 9.26 2.69 6.20
C ILE A 172 10.41 2.81 7.20
N LEU A 173 10.11 2.89 8.50
CA LEU A 173 11.11 3.13 9.55
C LEU A 173 11.68 1.84 10.15
N TYR A 174 11.38 0.68 9.56
CA TYR A 174 12.04 -0.59 9.88
C TYR A 174 13.54 -0.54 9.56
N ASP A 175 13.93 0.22 8.53
CA ASP A 175 15.31 0.58 8.27
C ASP A 175 15.63 1.94 8.91
N ARG A 176 16.58 1.94 9.85
CA ARG A 176 17.03 3.16 10.54
C ARG A 176 17.61 4.21 9.58
N ASN A 177 18.13 3.79 8.45
CA ASN A 177 18.61 4.70 7.42
C ASN A 177 17.49 5.59 6.86
N ASN A 178 16.24 5.19 6.99
CA ASN A 178 15.09 5.96 6.49
C ASN A 178 14.66 7.11 7.41
N PHE A 179 15.20 7.22 8.64
CA PHE A 179 14.79 8.31 9.55
C PHE A 179 15.09 9.71 9.00
N HIS A 180 16.13 9.88 8.17
CA HIS A 180 16.43 11.16 7.53
C HIS A 180 15.33 11.62 6.56
N LEU A 181 14.53 10.68 6.00
CA LEU A 181 13.43 10.98 5.10
C LEU A 181 12.33 11.80 5.79
N LEU A 182 12.17 11.67 7.11
CA LEU A 182 11.18 12.43 7.86
C LEU A 182 11.40 13.95 7.73
N ASN A 183 12.66 14.40 7.69
CA ASN A 183 12.98 15.82 7.45
C ASN A 183 12.70 16.21 5.99
N ILE A 184 13.09 15.37 5.04
CA ILE A 184 12.84 15.59 3.62
C ILE A 184 11.34 15.73 3.35
N PHE A 185 10.51 14.90 3.99
CA PHE A 185 9.05 14.95 3.80
C PHE A 185 8.44 16.27 4.29
N THR A 186 8.92 16.81 5.41
CA THR A 186 8.43 18.10 5.92
C THR A 186 8.81 19.30 5.05
N GLU A 187 9.88 19.16 4.25
CA GLU A 187 10.27 20.18 3.27
C GLU A 187 9.43 20.11 1.99
N ARG A 188 8.87 18.92 1.65
CA ARG A 188 8.18 18.65 0.39
C ARG A 188 6.65 18.62 0.49
N ALA A 189 6.09 18.67 1.69
CA ALA A 189 4.64 18.65 1.90
C ALA A 189 4.21 19.56 3.05
N LYS A 190 2.98 20.06 2.95
CA LYS A 190 2.38 20.86 4.03
C LYS A 190 2.09 20.02 5.28
N ARG A 191 1.90 18.71 5.11
CA ARG A 191 1.64 17.78 6.19
C ARG A 191 2.23 16.41 5.85
N VAL A 192 2.76 15.74 6.85
CA VAL A 192 3.24 14.35 6.74
C VAL A 192 2.42 13.50 7.71
N VAL A 193 2.01 12.32 7.28
CA VAL A 193 1.37 11.32 8.14
C VAL A 193 2.13 10.01 8.02
N VAL A 194 2.68 9.55 9.13
CA VAL A 194 3.44 8.31 9.21
C VAL A 194 2.71 7.30 10.08
N ALA A 195 2.57 6.08 9.61
CA ALA A 195 2.11 4.95 10.41
C ALA A 195 3.24 3.92 10.52
N ASP A 196 3.59 3.53 11.73
CA ASP A 196 4.70 2.60 11.93
C ASP A 196 4.48 1.72 13.16
N SER A 197 4.82 0.43 13.03
CA SER A 197 4.68 -0.57 14.07
C SER A 197 5.92 -0.70 14.96
N ARG A 198 7.07 -0.24 14.49
CA ARG A 198 8.38 -0.40 15.15
C ARG A 198 8.79 0.84 15.93
N VAL A 199 8.14 1.97 15.68
CA VAL A 199 8.45 3.25 16.33
C VAL A 199 7.34 3.63 17.30
N LYS A 200 7.72 3.83 18.57
CA LYS A 200 6.77 4.22 19.63
C LYS A 200 6.59 5.72 19.73
N GLU A 201 7.63 6.49 19.42
CA GLU A 201 7.69 7.94 19.48
C GLU A 201 8.57 8.47 18.34
N LEU A 202 8.25 9.63 17.82
CA LEU A 202 9.07 10.39 16.88
C LEU A 202 9.44 11.73 17.50
N SER A 203 10.59 12.27 17.10
CA SER A 203 11.03 13.60 17.52
C SER A 203 10.22 14.69 16.82
N GLU A 204 10.20 15.89 17.38
CA GLU A 204 9.69 17.08 16.70
C GLU A 204 10.24 17.18 15.25
N PRO A 205 9.42 17.61 14.30
CA PRO A 205 8.08 18.18 14.45
C PRO A 205 6.92 17.15 14.44
N TYR A 206 7.17 15.89 14.70
CA TYR A 206 6.14 14.85 14.65
C TYR A 206 5.47 14.64 16.01
N VAL A 207 4.15 14.57 16.01
CA VAL A 207 3.34 14.24 17.19
C VAL A 207 2.48 13.02 16.90
N LYS A 208 2.30 12.19 17.92
CA LYS A 208 1.43 11.02 17.85
C LYS A 208 -0.03 11.46 17.90
N ILE A 209 -0.81 11.09 16.90
CA ILE A 209 -2.24 11.47 16.76
C ILE A 209 -3.19 10.29 16.93
N GLY A 210 -2.67 9.06 17.00
CA GLY A 210 -3.49 7.88 17.15
C GLY A 210 -2.67 6.60 17.20
N TYR A 211 -3.39 5.51 17.35
CA TYR A 211 -2.84 4.16 17.22
C TYR A 211 -3.91 3.21 16.70
N GLY A 212 -3.48 2.07 16.19
CA GLY A 212 -4.35 0.99 15.76
C GLY A 212 -3.65 -0.35 15.88
N MET A 213 -4.43 -1.41 15.61
CA MET A 213 -3.91 -2.77 15.55
C MET A 213 -4.32 -3.43 14.24
N ALA A 214 -3.39 -4.11 13.61
CA ALA A 214 -3.65 -4.96 12.46
C ALA A 214 -2.67 -6.14 12.45
N VAL A 215 -3.04 -7.19 11.74
CA VAL A 215 -2.15 -8.29 11.38
C VAL A 215 -1.82 -8.13 9.91
N THR A 216 -0.57 -8.36 9.53
CA THR A 216 -0.17 -8.37 8.12
C THR A 216 -1.04 -9.36 7.33
N CYS A 217 -1.43 -9.00 6.12
CA CYS A 217 -2.30 -9.82 5.28
C CYS A 217 -1.56 -10.28 4.00
N PRO A 218 -1.43 -11.61 3.76
CA PRO A 218 -1.74 -12.72 4.68
C PRO A 218 -0.89 -12.69 5.95
N ASP A 219 -1.36 -13.33 7.01
CA ASP A 219 -0.65 -13.39 8.30
C ASP A 219 0.70 -14.09 8.14
N LEU A 220 1.76 -13.41 8.52
CA LEU A 220 3.15 -13.90 8.48
C LEU A 220 3.62 -14.44 9.83
N ASN A 221 2.70 -14.59 10.81
CA ASN A 221 3.03 -14.95 12.19
C ASN A 221 4.07 -14.02 12.83
N GLU A 222 4.02 -12.72 12.47
CA GLU A 222 4.89 -11.71 13.05
C GLU A 222 4.67 -11.59 14.57
N PRO A 223 5.72 -11.21 15.33
CA PRO A 223 5.60 -10.89 16.74
C PRO A 223 4.45 -9.92 17.03
N GLU A 224 3.73 -10.13 18.13
CA GLU A 224 2.57 -9.33 18.50
C GLU A 224 2.88 -7.82 18.59
N GLU A 225 4.11 -7.47 18.94
CA GLU A 225 4.56 -6.07 19.01
C GLU A 225 4.45 -5.32 17.68
N TYR A 226 4.58 -6.00 16.52
CA TYR A 226 4.44 -5.40 15.19
C TYR A 226 2.99 -5.27 14.72
N ARG A 227 2.04 -5.75 15.51
CA ARG A 227 0.60 -5.53 15.28
C ARG A 227 0.12 -4.18 15.81
N HIS A 228 0.89 -3.55 16.70
CA HIS A 228 0.59 -2.27 17.33
C HIS A 228 1.22 -1.11 16.54
N VAL A 229 0.40 -0.31 15.89
CA VAL A 229 0.83 0.74 14.98
C VAL A 229 0.54 2.11 15.57
N GLY A 230 1.59 2.94 15.68
CA GLY A 230 1.45 4.36 15.98
C GLY A 230 1.15 5.17 14.72
N ILE A 231 0.30 6.19 14.83
CA ILE A 231 0.07 7.18 13.77
C ILE A 231 0.61 8.52 14.23
N PHE A 232 1.48 9.11 13.43
CA PHE A 232 2.16 10.37 13.70
C PHE A 232 1.88 11.37 12.59
N THR A 233 1.84 12.66 12.92
CA THR A 233 1.76 13.73 11.92
C THR A 233 2.77 14.81 12.22
N SER A 234 3.32 15.44 11.17
CA SER A 234 4.10 16.65 11.35
C SER A 234 3.20 17.79 11.83
N THR A 235 3.73 18.60 12.76
CA THR A 235 3.16 19.91 13.12
C THR A 235 3.75 20.96 12.19
N SER A 236 2.89 21.79 11.60
CA SER A 236 3.31 22.96 10.80
C SER A 236 3.99 24.00 11.68
#